data_71770dcd607a0d5ea02105392fb8b32e
#
_entry.id   71770dcd607a0d5ea02105392fb8b32e
#
_cell.length_a   1.000
_cell.length_b   1.000
_cell.length_c   1.000
_cell.angle_alpha   90.00
_cell.angle_beta   90.00
_cell.angle_gamma   90.00
#
_symmetry.space_group_name_H-M   'P 1'
#
loop_
_entity.id
_entity.type
_entity.pdbx_description
1 polymer ?
#
loop_
_entity_poly.entity_id
_entity_poly.type
_entity_poly.pdbx_seq_one_letter_code
_entity_poly.pdbx_strand_id
1 'polypeptide(L)'
;MSKLTDKEYLTQKQYKDSTNLDVRVAIHKRFSTNSYGWFNWVFDSFSALPENATILEIGCGTGELWKECESRIPKNWALTLTDISDGMLDAAWRNLIRIHRGIKFEKVDSQSIPYADKTFDAGIANYMLYHVADRKKAFAEIKRVLKDDGVLFSATAGANHLREMYEWVFRVSGGRHGQIALQFTLENGKEQLQEFFPRVELSRYPDSLQITDVDMLIAYVRSMASVELSEEEIQKLEQEWSEILVKDGAIHISKDAGLFQALQ
;
A
#
# COMPACT_ATOMS: atom_id res chain seq x y z
N MET A 1 -12.30 11.64 -14.25
CA MET A 1 -11.32 10.67 -13.70
C MET A 1 -11.67 10.37 -12.25
N SER A 2 -11.40 9.16 -11.80
CA SER A 2 -11.55 8.84 -10.37
C SER A 2 -10.51 9.60 -9.55
N LYS A 3 -10.86 10.13 -8.38
CA LYS A 3 -9.90 10.73 -7.43
C LYS A 3 -8.69 9.80 -7.15
N LEU A 4 -8.89 8.49 -7.24
CA LEU A 4 -7.84 7.48 -7.01
C LEU A 4 -6.75 7.44 -8.09
N THR A 5 -7.02 7.94 -9.30
CA THR A 5 -6.07 7.95 -10.43
C THR A 5 -5.75 9.38 -10.91
N ASP A 6 -6.24 10.38 -10.21
CA ASP A 6 -5.95 11.79 -10.48
C ASP A 6 -4.64 12.17 -9.78
N LYS A 7 -3.57 12.36 -10.56
CA LYS A 7 -2.24 12.69 -10.04
C LYS A 7 -2.21 13.97 -9.23
N GLU A 8 -2.95 15.01 -9.67
CA GLU A 8 -3.00 16.29 -8.96
C GLU A 8 -3.69 16.11 -7.60
N TYR A 9 -4.83 15.42 -7.57
CA TYR A 9 -5.50 15.11 -6.31
C TYR A 9 -4.62 14.28 -5.37
N LEU A 10 -3.95 13.25 -5.89
CA LEU A 10 -3.07 12.39 -5.09
C LEU A 10 -1.92 13.18 -4.48
N THR A 11 -1.23 14.03 -5.26
CA THR A 11 -0.04 14.76 -4.78
C THR A 11 -0.37 16.01 -3.98
N GLN A 12 -1.49 16.70 -4.26
CA GLN A 12 -1.84 17.98 -3.62
C GLN A 12 -2.81 17.83 -2.44
N LYS A 13 -3.50 16.69 -2.32
CA LYS A 13 -4.52 16.44 -1.30
C LYS A 13 -4.23 15.15 -0.53
N GLN A 14 -4.32 13.98 -1.17
CA GLN A 14 -4.33 12.68 -0.51
C GLN A 14 -3.00 12.35 0.16
N TYR A 15 -1.90 12.59 -0.54
CA TYR A 15 -0.52 12.28 -0.15
C TYR A 15 0.37 13.54 -0.18
N LYS A 16 -0.23 14.72 0.06
CA LYS A 16 0.51 15.98 0.19
C LYS A 16 1.57 15.90 1.29
N ASP A 17 1.24 15.19 2.35
CA ASP A 17 2.09 14.85 3.49
C ASP A 17 1.72 13.46 4.01
N SER A 18 2.40 12.98 5.05
CA SER A 18 2.20 11.63 5.59
C SER A 18 0.92 11.44 6.40
N THR A 19 0.21 12.49 6.77
CA THR A 19 -0.89 12.45 7.77
C THR A 19 -1.92 11.37 7.48
N ASN A 20 -2.47 11.32 6.25
CA ASN A 20 -3.47 10.32 5.88
C ASN A 20 -2.91 8.90 5.86
N LEU A 21 -1.65 8.73 5.44
CA LEU A 21 -1.00 7.43 5.39
C LEU A 21 -0.65 6.94 6.80
N ASP A 22 -0.14 7.82 7.65
CA ASP A 22 0.27 7.50 9.03
C ASP A 22 -0.92 6.97 9.85
N VAL A 23 -2.11 7.58 9.72
CA VAL A 23 -3.34 7.09 10.36
C VAL A 23 -3.67 5.66 9.91
N ARG A 24 -3.56 5.37 8.61
CA ARG A 24 -3.84 4.04 8.07
C ARG A 24 -2.82 3.01 8.54
N VAL A 25 -1.54 3.36 8.53
CA VAL A 25 -0.48 2.48 9.04
C VAL A 25 -0.67 2.21 10.52
N ALA A 26 -0.99 3.24 11.32
CA ALA A 26 -1.16 3.12 12.76
C ALA A 26 -2.27 2.15 13.16
N ILE A 27 -3.43 2.18 12.50
CA ILE A 27 -4.54 1.27 12.83
C ILE A 27 -4.17 -0.19 12.56
N HIS A 28 -3.49 -0.44 11.42
CA HIS A 28 -3.02 -1.79 11.08
C HIS A 28 -1.93 -2.28 12.05
N LYS A 29 -1.01 -1.43 12.46
CA LYS A 29 0.03 -1.79 13.44
C LYS A 29 -0.55 -2.12 14.82
N ARG A 30 -1.55 -1.34 15.26
CA ARG A 30 -2.07 -1.44 16.63
C ARG A 30 -3.07 -2.58 16.81
N PHE A 31 -3.88 -2.86 15.78
CA PHE A 31 -5.05 -3.73 15.91
C PHE A 31 -5.01 -4.99 15.03
N SER A 32 -3.93 -5.22 14.29
CA SER A 32 -3.73 -6.45 13.53
C SER A 32 -3.72 -7.67 14.46
N THR A 33 -4.46 -8.71 14.09
CA THR A 33 -4.49 -9.98 14.82
C THR A 33 -3.28 -10.86 14.52
N ASN A 34 -2.58 -10.59 13.41
CA ASN A 34 -1.36 -11.29 13.05
C ASN A 34 -0.14 -10.54 13.59
N SER A 35 0.41 -11.03 14.70
CA SER A 35 1.55 -10.40 15.38
C SER A 35 2.88 -10.46 14.62
N TYR A 36 2.99 -11.30 13.56
CA TYR A 36 4.19 -11.34 12.72
C TYR A 36 4.41 -10.02 11.97
N GLY A 37 3.34 -9.37 11.59
CA GLY A 37 3.33 -8.06 10.93
C GLY A 37 3.47 -8.14 9.41
N TRP A 38 2.70 -7.30 8.74
CA TRP A 38 2.64 -7.20 7.28
C TRP A 38 4.00 -6.98 6.62
N PHE A 39 4.76 -6.02 7.11
CA PHE A 39 6.05 -5.67 6.50
C PHE A 39 7.09 -6.77 6.63
N ASN A 40 7.13 -7.49 7.75
CA ASN A 40 7.98 -8.66 7.92
C ASN A 40 7.62 -9.76 6.93
N TRP A 41 6.33 -10.02 6.76
CA TRP A 41 5.85 -11.02 5.82
C TRP A 41 6.17 -10.65 4.36
N VAL A 42 6.02 -9.38 3.97
CA VAL A 42 6.43 -8.91 2.64
C VAL A 42 7.94 -9.07 2.47
N PHE A 43 8.72 -8.70 3.47
CA PHE A 43 10.18 -8.76 3.42
C PHE A 43 10.72 -10.21 3.28
N ASP A 44 10.01 -11.21 3.82
CA ASP A 44 10.37 -12.63 3.66
C ASP A 44 10.39 -13.06 2.19
N SER A 45 9.54 -12.44 1.37
CA SER A 45 9.50 -12.71 -0.08
C SER A 45 10.76 -12.29 -0.82
N PHE A 46 11.60 -11.46 -0.20
CA PHE A 46 12.87 -10.99 -0.76
C PHE A 46 14.05 -11.93 -0.51
N SER A 47 13.83 -13.05 0.19
CA SER A 47 14.88 -14.00 0.60
C SER A 47 15.67 -14.63 -0.56
N ALA A 48 15.09 -14.67 -1.76
CA ALA A 48 15.75 -15.19 -2.96
C ALA A 48 16.56 -14.13 -3.74
N LEU A 49 16.52 -12.86 -3.32
CA LEU A 49 17.26 -11.80 -4.01
C LEU A 49 18.78 -11.95 -3.77
N PRO A 50 19.60 -11.51 -4.74
CA PRO A 50 21.06 -11.52 -4.61
C PRO A 50 21.54 -10.75 -3.37
N GLU A 51 22.67 -11.16 -2.80
CA GLU A 51 23.28 -10.49 -1.64
C GLU A 51 23.61 -9.01 -1.90
N ASN A 52 23.84 -8.63 -3.15
CA ASN A 52 24.13 -7.27 -3.61
C ASN A 52 23.02 -6.73 -4.52
N ALA A 53 21.76 -7.04 -4.24
CA ALA A 53 20.63 -6.65 -5.08
C ALA A 53 20.51 -5.14 -5.25
N THR A 54 20.12 -4.73 -6.44
CA THR A 54 19.67 -3.39 -6.79
C THR A 54 18.14 -3.39 -6.82
N ILE A 55 17.50 -2.58 -5.99
CA ILE A 55 16.05 -2.61 -5.78
C ILE A 55 15.44 -1.25 -6.07
N LEU A 56 14.37 -1.25 -6.87
CA LEU A 56 13.53 -0.08 -7.11
C LEU A 56 12.20 -0.25 -6.39
N GLU A 57 11.86 0.63 -5.47
CA GLU A 57 10.49 0.74 -4.96
C GLU A 57 9.78 1.92 -5.60
N ILE A 58 8.58 1.66 -6.12
CA ILE A 58 7.70 2.61 -6.80
C ILE A 58 6.52 2.90 -5.88
N GLY A 59 6.30 4.19 -5.56
CA GLY A 59 5.28 4.57 -4.58
C GLY A 59 5.66 4.12 -3.17
N CYS A 60 6.87 4.49 -2.73
CA CYS A 60 7.41 4.05 -1.43
C CYS A 60 6.66 4.67 -0.21
N GLY A 61 5.82 5.68 -0.44
CA GLY A 61 5.14 6.40 0.63
C GLY A 61 6.14 6.93 1.65
N THR A 62 5.90 6.64 2.92
CA THR A 62 6.77 7.06 4.04
C THR A 62 7.96 6.12 4.29
N GLY A 63 8.14 5.08 3.47
CA GLY A 63 9.23 4.12 3.60
C GLY A 63 9.07 3.11 4.74
N GLU A 64 7.84 2.87 5.20
CA GLU A 64 7.55 2.01 6.37
C GLU A 64 8.05 0.58 6.24
N LEU A 65 8.04 -0.03 5.04
CA LEU A 65 8.62 -1.35 4.80
C LEU A 65 10.08 -1.42 5.27
N TRP A 66 10.88 -0.46 4.86
CA TRP A 66 12.31 -0.43 5.16
C TRP A 66 12.59 -0.05 6.61
N LYS A 67 11.77 0.83 7.18
CA LYS A 67 11.86 1.21 8.58
C LYS A 67 11.54 0.03 9.52
N GLU A 68 10.47 -0.71 9.26
CA GLU A 68 10.09 -1.87 10.08
C GLU A 68 11.07 -3.04 9.93
N CYS A 69 11.69 -3.18 8.76
CA CYS A 69 12.63 -4.25 8.46
C CYS A 69 14.11 -3.80 8.53
N GLU A 70 14.42 -2.67 9.17
CA GLU A 70 15.77 -2.07 9.23
C GLU A 70 16.89 -3.08 9.52
N SER A 71 16.72 -3.88 10.58
CA SER A 71 17.71 -4.84 11.03
C SER A 71 17.93 -6.02 10.07
N ARG A 72 17.04 -6.18 9.09
CA ARG A 72 17.04 -7.28 8.11
C ARG A 72 17.62 -6.86 6.77
N ILE A 73 17.79 -5.57 6.49
CA ILE A 73 18.28 -5.06 5.20
C ILE A 73 19.75 -5.46 5.04
N PRO A 74 20.11 -6.26 4.00
CA PRO A 74 21.50 -6.56 3.71
C PRO A 74 22.29 -5.28 3.40
N LYS A 75 23.50 -5.18 3.97
CA LYS A 75 24.34 -3.97 3.86
C LYS A 75 24.73 -3.63 2.42
N ASN A 76 24.75 -4.64 1.55
CA ASN A 76 25.16 -4.52 0.15
C ASN A 76 23.99 -4.23 -0.81
N TRP A 77 22.75 -4.15 -0.30
CA TRP A 77 21.64 -3.76 -1.16
C TRP A 77 21.68 -2.28 -1.50
N ALA A 78 21.45 -1.97 -2.77
CA ALA A 78 21.27 -0.60 -3.26
C ALA A 78 19.76 -0.34 -3.45
N LEU A 79 19.20 0.55 -2.61
CA LEU A 79 17.78 0.86 -2.61
C LEU A 79 17.53 2.18 -3.31
N THR A 80 16.63 2.19 -4.28
CA THR A 80 16.08 3.39 -4.90
C THR A 80 14.60 3.47 -4.58
N LEU A 81 14.24 4.39 -3.69
CA LEU A 81 12.87 4.60 -3.23
C LEU A 81 12.27 5.77 -3.98
N THR A 82 11.16 5.53 -4.66
CA THR A 82 10.53 6.54 -5.51
C THR A 82 9.09 6.75 -5.14
N ASP A 83 8.63 7.99 -5.28
CA ASP A 83 7.23 8.36 -5.17
C ASP A 83 6.93 9.51 -6.13
N ILE A 84 5.66 9.69 -6.49
CA ILE A 84 5.22 10.84 -7.29
C ILE A 84 5.02 12.10 -6.43
N SER A 85 4.85 11.91 -5.12
CA SER A 85 4.65 12.97 -4.12
C SER A 85 5.95 13.37 -3.44
N ASP A 86 6.29 14.65 -3.51
CA ASP A 86 7.43 15.22 -2.78
C ASP A 86 7.24 15.08 -1.27
N GLY A 87 6.00 15.24 -0.75
CA GLY A 87 5.72 15.09 0.67
C GLY A 87 5.94 13.66 1.19
N MET A 88 5.67 12.63 0.36
CA MET A 88 6.00 11.25 0.70
C MET A 88 7.51 11.02 0.71
N LEU A 89 8.24 11.52 -0.29
CA LEU A 89 9.69 11.40 -0.34
C LEU A 89 10.37 12.10 0.83
N ASP A 90 9.90 13.29 1.22
CA ASP A 90 10.39 14.01 2.40
C ASP A 90 10.16 13.20 3.70
N ALA A 91 9.00 12.56 3.82
CA ALA A 91 8.69 11.69 4.97
C ALA A 91 9.58 10.44 4.96
N ALA A 92 9.72 9.76 3.82
CA ALA A 92 10.59 8.60 3.66
C ALA A 92 12.05 8.94 3.99
N TRP A 93 12.56 10.06 3.50
CA TRP A 93 13.89 10.53 3.80
C TRP A 93 14.09 10.74 5.32
N ARG A 94 13.17 11.44 5.99
CA ARG A 94 13.24 11.64 7.46
C ARG A 94 13.23 10.32 8.23
N ASN A 95 12.43 9.36 7.78
CA ASN A 95 12.33 8.06 8.44
C ASN A 95 13.58 7.18 8.25
N LEU A 96 14.26 7.29 7.10
CA LEU A 96 15.26 6.31 6.67
C LEU A 96 16.69 6.81 6.57
N ILE A 97 16.93 8.13 6.63
CA ILE A 97 18.27 8.72 6.43
C ILE A 97 19.34 8.17 7.38
N ARG A 98 18.94 7.68 8.56
CA ARG A 98 19.84 7.12 9.58
C ARG A 98 19.95 5.60 9.53
N ILE A 99 19.11 4.95 8.73
CA ILE A 99 18.93 3.49 8.73
C ILE A 99 19.93 2.82 7.77
N HIS A 100 20.00 3.29 6.53
CA HIS A 100 20.81 2.66 5.50
C HIS A 100 21.50 3.70 4.60
N ARG A 101 22.83 3.59 4.42
CA ARG A 101 23.61 4.59 3.67
C ARG A 101 23.46 4.52 2.15
N GLY A 102 22.89 3.47 1.61
CA GLY A 102 22.73 3.23 0.17
C GLY A 102 21.36 3.59 -0.41
N ILE A 103 20.51 4.33 0.33
CA ILE A 103 19.17 4.68 -0.15
C ILE A 103 19.24 5.95 -1.00
N LYS A 104 18.67 5.87 -2.21
CA LYS A 104 18.36 7.02 -3.06
C LYS A 104 16.88 7.32 -2.95
N PHE A 105 16.52 8.62 -2.94
CA PHE A 105 15.12 9.07 -2.95
C PHE A 105 14.90 9.92 -4.18
N GLU A 106 13.98 9.52 -5.07
CA GLU A 106 13.77 10.19 -6.35
C GLU A 106 12.28 10.31 -6.68
N LYS A 107 11.90 11.46 -7.24
CA LYS A 107 10.54 11.66 -7.73
C LYS A 107 10.37 11.00 -9.09
N VAL A 108 9.56 9.95 -9.16
CA VAL A 108 9.37 9.17 -10.38
C VAL A 108 7.88 8.87 -10.60
N ASP A 109 7.43 9.03 -11.82
CA ASP A 109 6.17 8.47 -12.29
C ASP A 109 6.41 7.05 -12.82
N SER A 110 5.68 6.08 -12.28
CA SER A 110 5.75 4.67 -12.70
C SER A 110 5.52 4.45 -14.21
N GLN A 111 4.86 5.40 -14.87
CA GLN A 111 4.60 5.37 -16.30
C GLN A 111 5.77 5.92 -17.14
N SER A 112 6.85 6.39 -16.53
CA SER A 112 8.06 6.89 -17.18
C SER A 112 9.24 6.82 -16.21
N ILE A 113 9.86 5.65 -16.11
CA ILE A 113 10.93 5.37 -15.16
C ILE A 113 12.29 5.80 -15.77
N PRO A 114 13.01 6.78 -15.18
CA PRO A 114 14.20 7.39 -15.81
C PRO A 114 15.48 6.55 -15.61
N TYR A 115 15.37 5.24 -15.76
CA TYR A 115 16.48 4.29 -15.64
C TYR A 115 16.65 3.49 -16.92
N ALA A 116 17.87 3.05 -17.17
CA ALA A 116 18.17 2.17 -18.30
C ALA A 116 17.47 0.81 -18.16
N ASP A 117 17.33 0.11 -19.28
CA ASP A 117 16.83 -1.26 -19.30
C ASP A 117 17.71 -2.15 -18.43
N LYS A 118 17.10 -3.15 -17.80
CA LYS A 118 17.81 -4.21 -17.06
C LYS A 118 18.73 -3.67 -15.94
N THR A 119 18.25 -2.68 -15.20
CA THR A 119 19.01 -2.04 -14.12
C THR A 119 18.81 -2.73 -12.78
N PHE A 120 17.58 -3.19 -12.48
CA PHE A 120 17.19 -3.64 -11.14
C PHE A 120 16.99 -5.15 -11.07
N ASP A 121 17.43 -5.75 -9.95
CA ASP A 121 17.14 -7.15 -9.61
C ASP A 121 15.69 -7.31 -9.13
N ALA A 122 15.15 -6.29 -8.46
CA ALA A 122 13.78 -6.31 -8.00
C ALA A 122 13.09 -4.95 -8.16
N GLY A 123 11.81 -5.00 -8.49
CA GLY A 123 10.86 -3.92 -8.38
C GLY A 123 9.88 -4.18 -7.25
N ILE A 124 9.51 -3.15 -6.49
CA ILE A 124 8.51 -3.23 -5.42
C ILE A 124 7.43 -2.19 -5.70
N ALA A 125 6.15 -2.57 -5.62
CA ALA A 125 4.99 -1.70 -5.82
C ALA A 125 3.90 -2.02 -4.78
N ASN A 126 4.07 -1.52 -3.55
CA ASN A 126 3.16 -1.83 -2.44
C ASN A 126 2.00 -0.83 -2.38
N TYR A 127 0.76 -1.32 -2.57
CA TYR A 127 -0.47 -0.53 -2.45
C TYR A 127 -0.49 0.76 -3.30
N MET A 128 0.13 0.73 -4.49
CA MET A 128 0.21 1.91 -5.35
C MET A 128 -0.36 1.71 -6.77
N LEU A 129 -0.37 0.47 -7.31
CA LEU A 129 -0.75 0.23 -8.70
C LEU A 129 -2.21 0.59 -9.03
N TYR A 130 -3.11 0.55 -8.06
CA TYR A 130 -4.49 1.00 -8.26
C TYR A 130 -4.62 2.52 -8.38
N HIS A 131 -3.56 3.27 -8.07
CA HIS A 131 -3.48 4.72 -8.29
C HIS A 131 -2.96 5.08 -9.70
N VAL A 132 -2.45 4.11 -10.44
CA VAL A 132 -1.88 4.35 -11.77
C VAL A 132 -2.97 4.38 -12.84
N ALA A 133 -3.05 5.46 -13.60
CA ALA A 133 -4.07 5.63 -14.64
C ALA A 133 -3.82 4.69 -15.83
N ASP A 134 -2.59 4.63 -16.35
CA ASP A 134 -2.17 3.71 -17.40
C ASP A 134 -1.23 2.63 -16.81
N ARG A 135 -1.84 1.59 -16.24
CA ARG A 135 -1.07 0.48 -15.65
C ARG A 135 -0.30 -0.34 -16.69
N LYS A 136 -0.83 -0.45 -17.92
CA LYS A 136 -0.08 -1.17 -18.98
C LYS A 136 1.25 -0.50 -19.27
N LYS A 137 1.24 0.82 -19.34
CA LYS A 137 2.47 1.61 -19.50
C LYS A 137 3.41 1.44 -18.29
N ALA A 138 2.87 1.48 -17.07
CA ALA A 138 3.68 1.26 -15.88
C ALA A 138 4.28 -0.15 -15.83
N PHE A 139 3.52 -1.20 -16.15
CA PHE A 139 4.05 -2.56 -16.21
C PHE A 139 5.12 -2.72 -17.28
N ALA A 140 4.95 -2.09 -18.45
CA ALA A 140 5.97 -2.10 -19.49
C ALA A 140 7.27 -1.43 -19.02
N GLU A 141 7.19 -0.28 -18.34
CA GLU A 141 8.35 0.41 -17.79
C GLU A 141 9.02 -0.38 -16.67
N ILE A 142 8.23 -0.95 -15.73
CA ILE A 142 8.75 -1.80 -14.66
C ILE A 142 9.49 -2.99 -15.26
N LYS A 143 8.85 -3.69 -16.21
CA LYS A 143 9.47 -4.82 -16.92
C LYS A 143 10.77 -4.42 -17.61
N ARG A 144 10.78 -3.28 -18.29
CA ARG A 144 11.95 -2.77 -19.02
C ARG A 144 13.16 -2.56 -18.11
N VAL A 145 12.95 -1.97 -16.93
CA VAL A 145 14.04 -1.66 -16.00
C VAL A 145 14.49 -2.85 -15.15
N LEU A 146 13.69 -3.92 -15.08
CA LEU A 146 14.08 -5.17 -14.41
C LEU A 146 15.05 -5.96 -15.30
N LYS A 147 16.03 -6.62 -14.69
CA LYS A 147 16.93 -7.58 -15.33
C LYS A 147 16.15 -8.79 -15.85
N ASP A 148 16.76 -9.62 -16.70
CA ASP A 148 16.12 -10.79 -17.33
C ASP A 148 15.64 -11.84 -16.29
N ASP A 149 16.28 -11.89 -15.14
CA ASP A 149 15.91 -12.72 -13.97
C ASP A 149 15.27 -11.89 -12.84
N GLY A 150 14.91 -10.65 -13.14
CA GLY A 150 14.34 -9.72 -12.18
C GLY A 150 12.91 -10.06 -11.78
N VAL A 151 12.51 -9.64 -10.59
CA VAL A 151 11.19 -9.91 -10.01
C VAL A 151 10.47 -8.64 -9.61
N LEU A 152 9.15 -8.56 -9.92
CA LEU A 152 8.27 -7.54 -9.38
C LEU A 152 7.49 -8.11 -8.19
N PHE A 153 7.60 -7.47 -7.04
CA PHE A 153 6.76 -7.69 -5.87
C PHE A 153 5.68 -6.60 -5.82
N SER A 154 4.41 -6.99 -5.86
CA SER A 154 3.32 -6.03 -5.90
C SER A 154 2.22 -6.40 -4.91
N ALA A 155 2.04 -5.58 -3.88
CA ALA A 155 0.99 -5.76 -2.90
C ALA A 155 -0.26 -4.96 -3.25
N THR A 156 -1.42 -5.56 -2.95
CA THR A 156 -2.72 -4.91 -3.11
C THR A 156 -3.76 -5.54 -2.18
N ALA A 157 -4.94 -4.92 -2.16
CA ALA A 157 -6.10 -5.40 -1.43
C ALA A 157 -7.00 -6.25 -2.32
N GLY A 158 -7.72 -7.19 -1.71
CA GLY A 158 -8.79 -7.96 -2.34
C GLY A 158 -10.17 -7.36 -2.10
N ALA A 159 -11.18 -8.00 -2.67
CA ALA A 159 -12.57 -7.55 -2.65
C ALA A 159 -13.19 -7.49 -1.24
N ASN A 160 -12.68 -8.26 -0.30
CA ASN A 160 -13.19 -8.30 1.08
C ASN A 160 -12.37 -7.44 2.06
N HIS A 161 -11.43 -6.63 1.55
CA HIS A 161 -10.60 -5.80 2.42
C HIS A 161 -11.42 -4.71 3.11
N LEU A 162 -11.41 -4.70 4.46
CA LEU A 162 -12.16 -3.77 5.31
C LEU A 162 -13.67 -3.75 5.03
N ARG A 163 -14.23 -4.90 4.63
CA ARG A 163 -15.62 -5.02 4.19
C ARG A 163 -16.60 -4.44 5.21
N GLU A 164 -16.49 -4.80 6.48
CA GLU A 164 -17.42 -4.36 7.53
C GLU A 164 -17.41 -2.84 7.67
N MET A 165 -16.23 -2.20 7.62
CA MET A 165 -16.10 -0.75 7.66
C MET A 165 -16.80 -0.09 6.46
N TYR A 166 -16.62 -0.62 5.25
CA TYR A 166 -17.30 -0.09 4.06
C TYR A 166 -18.82 -0.29 4.12
N GLU A 167 -19.31 -1.38 4.69
CA GLU A 167 -20.75 -1.64 4.89
C GLU A 167 -21.36 -0.60 5.84
N TRP A 168 -20.69 -0.26 6.94
CA TRP A 168 -21.12 0.81 7.84
C TRP A 168 -21.13 2.17 7.16
N VAL A 169 -20.07 2.52 6.47
CA VAL A 169 -19.98 3.79 5.72
C VAL A 169 -21.07 3.88 4.65
N PHE A 170 -21.32 2.80 3.92
CA PHE A 170 -22.39 2.73 2.92
C PHE A 170 -23.77 3.00 3.55
N ARG A 171 -24.04 2.36 4.68
CA ARG A 171 -25.34 2.49 5.37
C ARG A 171 -25.56 3.91 5.89
N VAL A 172 -24.61 4.50 6.63
CA VAL A 172 -24.78 5.83 7.19
C VAL A 172 -24.81 6.93 6.15
N SER A 173 -24.13 6.74 5.03
CA SER A 173 -24.13 7.67 3.90
C SER A 173 -25.36 7.56 2.99
N GLY A 174 -26.34 6.72 3.33
CA GLY A 174 -27.51 6.48 2.46
C GLY A 174 -27.14 5.88 1.09
N GLY A 175 -26.09 5.07 1.04
CA GLY A 175 -25.62 4.42 -0.19
C GLY A 175 -24.69 5.25 -1.08
N ARG A 176 -24.28 6.45 -0.63
CA ARG A 176 -23.40 7.33 -1.44
C ARG A 176 -21.96 6.82 -1.51
N HIS A 177 -21.48 6.16 -0.45
CA HIS A 177 -20.11 5.65 -0.36
C HIS A 177 -20.13 4.16 -0.05
N GLY A 178 -19.72 3.36 -1.02
CA GLY A 178 -19.54 1.92 -0.87
C GLY A 178 -18.08 1.51 -0.95
N GLN A 179 -17.85 0.22 -1.05
CA GLN A 179 -16.51 -0.30 -1.28
C GLN A 179 -15.92 0.32 -2.55
N ILE A 180 -14.69 0.79 -2.45
CA ILE A 180 -13.99 1.40 -3.58
C ILE A 180 -13.66 0.31 -4.59
N ALA A 181 -14.16 0.45 -5.82
CA ALA A 181 -13.76 -0.41 -6.92
C ALA A 181 -12.31 -0.10 -7.32
N LEU A 182 -11.36 -0.79 -6.70
CA LEU A 182 -9.96 -0.70 -7.08
C LEU A 182 -9.74 -1.30 -8.46
N GLN A 183 -8.95 -0.62 -9.26
CA GLN A 183 -8.63 -1.06 -10.63
C GLN A 183 -7.56 -2.16 -10.67
N PHE A 184 -6.87 -2.40 -9.56
CA PHE A 184 -5.88 -3.46 -9.38
C PHE A 184 -6.09 -4.10 -8.01
N THR A 185 -6.54 -5.36 -8.00
CA THR A 185 -6.93 -6.11 -6.79
C THR A 185 -6.31 -7.51 -6.81
N LEU A 186 -6.49 -8.28 -5.72
CA LEU A 186 -6.06 -9.68 -5.68
C LEU A 186 -6.81 -10.55 -6.69
N GLU A 187 -8.03 -10.16 -7.08
CA GLU A 187 -8.87 -10.90 -8.02
C GLU A 187 -8.47 -10.67 -9.49
N ASN A 188 -8.06 -9.45 -9.84
CA ASN A 188 -7.77 -9.07 -11.24
C ASN A 188 -6.29 -8.78 -11.52
N GLY A 189 -5.46 -8.67 -10.48
CA GLY A 189 -4.06 -8.28 -10.62
C GLY A 189 -3.20 -9.33 -11.32
N LYS A 190 -3.47 -10.62 -11.07
CA LYS A 190 -2.74 -11.71 -11.72
C LYS A 190 -2.87 -11.65 -13.24
N GLU A 191 -4.09 -11.51 -13.75
CA GLU A 191 -4.36 -11.45 -15.18
C GLU A 191 -3.69 -10.23 -15.82
N GLN A 192 -3.77 -9.06 -15.19
CA GLN A 192 -3.11 -7.85 -15.67
C GLN A 192 -1.58 -7.99 -15.71
N LEU A 193 -0.97 -8.61 -14.70
CA LEU A 193 0.48 -8.85 -14.65
C LEU A 193 0.93 -9.89 -15.69
N GLN A 194 0.11 -10.92 -15.96
CA GLN A 194 0.44 -11.97 -16.91
C GLN A 194 0.53 -11.48 -18.38
N GLU A 195 -0.01 -10.29 -18.69
CA GLU A 195 0.24 -9.66 -20.01
C GLU A 195 1.72 -9.28 -20.20
N PHE A 196 2.48 -9.13 -19.11
CA PHE A 196 3.88 -8.65 -19.13
C PHE A 196 4.87 -9.67 -18.57
N PHE A 197 4.47 -10.44 -17.57
CA PHE A 197 5.32 -11.38 -16.84
C PHE A 197 4.83 -12.80 -17.04
N PRO A 198 5.66 -13.73 -17.54
CA PRO A 198 5.22 -15.09 -17.86
C PRO A 198 4.81 -15.91 -16.64
N ARG A 199 5.38 -15.60 -15.47
CA ARG A 199 5.06 -16.30 -14.22
C ARG A 199 4.60 -15.31 -13.15
N VAL A 200 3.38 -15.49 -12.66
CA VAL A 200 2.78 -14.65 -11.60
C VAL A 200 2.21 -15.54 -10.51
N GLU A 201 2.72 -15.40 -9.31
CA GLU A 201 2.26 -16.11 -8.11
C GLU A 201 1.60 -15.11 -7.15
N LEU A 202 0.55 -15.54 -6.45
CA LEU A 202 -0.14 -14.76 -5.43
C LEU A 202 -0.06 -15.48 -4.09
N SER A 203 0.40 -14.75 -3.09
CA SER A 203 0.31 -15.14 -1.68
C SER A 203 -0.62 -14.21 -0.93
N ARG A 204 -1.53 -14.73 -0.11
CA ARG A 204 -2.44 -13.95 0.72
C ARG A 204 -1.91 -13.90 2.16
N TYR A 205 -2.01 -12.73 2.78
CA TYR A 205 -1.62 -12.52 4.18
C TYR A 205 -2.83 -12.74 5.10
N PRO A 206 -2.84 -13.78 5.92
CA PRO A 206 -3.96 -14.05 6.83
C PRO A 206 -3.94 -13.07 8.00
N ASP A 207 -4.91 -12.17 8.05
CA ASP A 207 -5.00 -11.15 9.10
C ASP A 207 -6.44 -10.61 9.22
N SER A 208 -6.72 -9.95 10.35
CA SER A 208 -7.92 -9.15 10.61
C SER A 208 -7.57 -8.01 11.57
N LEU A 209 -8.51 -7.10 11.83
CA LEU A 209 -8.35 -6.11 12.88
C LEU A 209 -9.33 -6.39 14.02
N GLN A 210 -8.84 -6.22 15.26
CA GLN A 210 -9.66 -6.20 16.49
C GLN A 210 -9.51 -4.81 17.10
N ILE A 211 -10.40 -3.90 16.71
CA ILE A 211 -10.28 -2.48 17.05
C ILE A 211 -10.94 -2.23 18.40
N THR A 212 -10.16 -1.64 19.30
CA THR A 212 -10.60 -1.24 20.66
C THR A 212 -10.57 0.28 20.87
N ASP A 213 -10.46 1.04 19.78
CA ASP A 213 -10.35 2.51 19.80
C ASP A 213 -11.17 3.08 18.63
N VAL A 214 -12.35 3.61 18.96
CA VAL A 214 -13.29 4.15 17.96
C VAL A 214 -12.73 5.40 17.28
N ASP A 215 -12.00 6.25 18.01
CA ASP A 215 -11.42 7.47 17.45
C ASP A 215 -10.44 7.17 16.32
N MET A 216 -9.62 6.12 16.47
CA MET A 216 -8.72 5.68 15.41
C MET A 216 -9.47 5.17 14.18
N LEU A 217 -10.60 4.50 14.37
CA LEU A 217 -11.42 4.02 13.25
C LEU A 217 -12.11 5.19 12.52
N ILE A 218 -12.60 6.18 13.25
CA ILE A 218 -13.13 7.43 12.68
C ILE A 218 -12.04 8.19 11.93
N ALA A 219 -10.85 8.32 12.50
CA ALA A 219 -9.72 8.96 11.83
C ALA A 219 -9.35 8.23 10.53
N TYR A 220 -9.41 6.89 10.52
CA TYR A 220 -9.20 6.11 9.29
C TYR A 220 -10.24 6.46 8.23
N VAL A 221 -11.53 6.48 8.56
CA VAL A 221 -12.60 6.85 7.61
C VAL A 221 -12.39 8.25 7.06
N ARG A 222 -12.06 9.22 7.91
CA ARG A 222 -11.74 10.60 7.48
C ARG A 222 -10.52 10.69 6.56
N SER A 223 -9.57 9.75 6.66
CA SER A 223 -8.39 9.67 5.80
C SER A 223 -8.67 9.13 4.39
N MET A 224 -9.87 8.58 4.14
CA MET A 224 -10.20 7.90 2.88
C MET A 224 -10.50 8.94 1.77
N ALA A 225 -9.76 8.84 0.65
CA ALA A 225 -9.83 9.78 -0.48
C ALA A 225 -11.22 9.95 -1.11
N SER A 226 -12.05 8.91 -1.04
CA SER A 226 -13.34 8.83 -1.73
C SER A 226 -14.53 8.86 -0.80
N VAL A 227 -14.32 9.05 0.51
CA VAL A 227 -15.39 9.08 1.51
C VAL A 227 -15.53 10.50 2.04
N GLU A 228 -16.70 11.08 1.84
CA GLU A 228 -17.07 12.40 2.37
C GLU A 228 -18.35 12.24 3.17
N LEU A 229 -18.20 12.21 4.50
CA LEU A 229 -19.31 12.11 5.45
C LEU A 229 -19.54 13.45 6.15
N SER A 230 -20.82 13.76 6.43
CA SER A 230 -21.17 14.87 7.31
C SER A 230 -20.83 14.55 8.76
N GLU A 231 -20.75 15.55 9.63
CA GLU A 231 -20.52 15.34 11.05
C GLU A 231 -21.64 14.50 11.70
N GLU A 232 -22.88 14.62 11.23
CA GLU A 232 -23.99 13.79 11.70
C GLU A 232 -23.80 12.32 11.34
N GLU A 233 -23.29 12.02 10.13
CA GLU A 233 -22.99 10.66 9.68
C GLU A 233 -21.79 10.08 10.43
N ILE A 234 -20.80 10.88 10.74
CA ILE A 234 -19.67 10.48 11.60
C ILE A 234 -20.16 10.15 13.01
N GLN A 235 -21.02 10.98 13.62
CA GLN A 235 -21.58 10.72 14.95
C GLN A 235 -22.39 9.42 14.99
N LYS A 236 -23.12 9.09 13.92
CA LYS A 236 -23.81 7.80 13.81
C LYS A 236 -22.86 6.60 13.80
N LEU A 237 -21.74 6.72 13.07
CA LEU A 237 -20.70 5.68 13.09
C LEU A 237 -20.08 5.54 14.48
N GLU A 238 -19.71 6.66 15.09
CA GLU A 238 -19.10 6.71 16.41
C GLU A 238 -20.00 6.06 17.48
N GLN A 239 -21.29 6.39 17.47
CA GLN A 239 -22.27 5.80 18.38
C GLN A 239 -22.37 4.28 18.16
N GLU A 240 -22.60 3.84 16.93
CA GLU A 240 -22.75 2.43 16.59
C GLU A 240 -21.50 1.62 16.96
N TRP A 241 -20.31 2.12 16.63
CA TRP A 241 -19.06 1.45 16.95
C TRP A 241 -18.78 1.43 18.46
N SER A 242 -19.17 2.48 19.18
CA SER A 242 -19.08 2.51 20.64
C SER A 242 -20.00 1.46 21.29
N GLU A 243 -21.23 1.29 20.78
CA GLU A 243 -22.16 0.26 21.24
C GLU A 243 -21.61 -1.16 21.00
N ILE A 244 -21.02 -1.41 19.81
CA ILE A 244 -20.34 -2.68 19.50
C ILE A 244 -19.16 -2.91 20.44
N LEU A 245 -18.32 -1.89 20.66
CA LEU A 245 -17.18 -1.99 21.54
C LEU A 245 -17.57 -2.31 22.99
N VAL A 246 -18.63 -1.67 23.51
CA VAL A 246 -19.16 -1.96 24.86
C VAL A 246 -19.71 -3.38 24.95
N LYS A 247 -20.40 -3.86 23.93
CA LYS A 247 -21.04 -5.17 23.89
C LYS A 247 -20.05 -6.32 23.70
N ASP A 248 -19.15 -6.17 22.71
CA ASP A 248 -18.33 -7.27 22.18
C ASP A 248 -16.85 -7.14 22.58
N GLY A 249 -16.45 -6.02 23.19
CA GLY A 249 -15.09 -5.74 23.64
C GLY A 249 -14.12 -5.32 22.54
N ALA A 250 -14.48 -5.53 21.27
CA ALA A 250 -13.72 -5.07 20.10
C ALA A 250 -14.60 -5.04 18.86
N ILE A 251 -14.22 -4.20 17.89
CA ILE A 251 -14.84 -4.13 16.57
C ILE A 251 -14.00 -4.98 15.62
N HIS A 252 -14.57 -6.08 15.11
CA HIS A 252 -13.91 -6.93 14.15
C HIS A 252 -14.01 -6.36 12.73
N ILE A 253 -12.86 -6.29 12.02
CA ILE A 253 -12.82 -5.88 10.62
C ILE A 253 -11.93 -6.86 9.84
N SER A 254 -12.49 -7.41 8.76
CA SER A 254 -11.80 -8.33 7.86
C SER A 254 -10.67 -7.63 7.10
N LYS A 255 -9.54 -8.31 6.93
CA LYS A 255 -8.48 -7.89 6.01
C LYS A 255 -8.35 -8.90 4.88
N ASP A 256 -8.24 -8.40 3.67
CA ASP A 256 -7.95 -9.18 2.49
C ASP A 256 -6.80 -8.50 1.75
N ALA A 257 -5.60 -8.97 2.00
CA ALA A 257 -4.36 -8.39 1.52
C ALA A 257 -3.43 -9.49 0.99
N GLY A 258 -2.62 -9.18 0.01
CA GLY A 258 -1.69 -10.15 -0.57
C GLY A 258 -0.61 -9.51 -1.42
N LEU A 259 0.31 -10.35 -1.83
CA LEU A 259 1.49 -10.00 -2.60
C LEU A 259 1.57 -10.86 -3.85
N PHE A 260 1.66 -10.22 -5.00
CA PHE A 260 2.07 -10.86 -6.25
C PHE A 260 3.58 -10.88 -6.36
N GLN A 261 4.13 -12.01 -6.81
CA GLN A 261 5.48 -12.14 -7.32
C GLN A 261 5.38 -12.41 -8.82
N ALA A 262 5.88 -11.49 -9.62
CA ALA A 262 5.86 -11.57 -11.08
C ALA A 262 7.29 -11.62 -11.61
N LEU A 263 7.67 -12.73 -12.23
CA LEU A 263 9.01 -13.01 -12.73
C LEU A 263 9.06 -12.81 -14.25
N GLN A 264 10.21 -12.32 -14.70
CA GLN A 264 10.50 -12.18 -16.13
C GLN A 264 10.73 -13.54 -16.82
#